data_aed51d828ab7480ca6943bdd16a04f4a
#
_entry.id   aed51d828ab7480ca6943bdd16a04f4a
#
_cell.length_a   1.000
_cell.length_b   1.000
_cell.length_c   1.000
_cell.angle_alpha   90.00
_cell.angle_beta   90.00
_cell.angle_gamma   90.00
#
_symmetry.space_group_name_H-M   'P 1'
#
loop_
_entity.id
_entity.type
_entity.pdbx_description
1 polymer ?
#
loop_
_entity_poly.entity_id
_entity_poly.type
_entity_poly.pdbx_seq_one_letter_code
_entity_poly.pdbx_strand_id
1 'polypeptide(L)'
;MKKLPPILYAEDNQNDIELTLSAFKQCNLQNKIDVVRDGQQVIDYLTYQGTFINRETENPIVILLDIKMPKLDGIKALRQIKSNPLLKVIPIVMLTSSAMENDIIESYQLGVNAYVIKPIEFEEFINAVKQIGAFWALVNKTT
;
A
#
# COMPACT_ATOMS: atom_id res chain seq x y z
N MET A 1 2.29 -17.75 -18.78
CA MET A 1 3.08 -17.17 -17.68
C MET A 1 2.16 -16.64 -16.58
N LYS A 2 2.47 -16.98 -15.37
CA LYS A 2 1.69 -16.52 -14.24
C LYS A 2 1.98 -15.04 -13.97
N LYS A 3 0.92 -14.22 -13.96
CA LYS A 3 1.06 -12.80 -13.71
C LYS A 3 1.27 -12.54 -12.22
N LEU A 4 2.24 -11.68 -11.89
CA LEU A 4 2.49 -11.31 -10.50
C LEU A 4 1.40 -10.37 -9.99
N PRO A 5 0.95 -10.53 -8.73
CA PRO A 5 -0.03 -9.60 -8.17
C PRO A 5 0.58 -8.21 -8.01
N PRO A 6 -0.22 -7.14 -8.18
CA PRO A 6 0.30 -5.79 -8.04
C PRO A 6 0.44 -5.36 -6.59
N ILE A 7 1.19 -4.29 -6.39
CA ILE A 7 1.24 -3.53 -5.15
C ILE A 7 0.39 -2.28 -5.35
N LEU A 8 -0.54 -2.02 -4.46
CA LEU A 8 -1.29 -0.77 -4.49
C LEU A 8 -0.58 0.25 -3.59
N TYR A 9 -0.21 1.39 -4.14
CA TYR A 9 0.52 2.43 -3.43
C TYR A 9 -0.30 3.73 -3.45
N ALA A 10 -0.75 4.17 -2.29
CA ALA A 10 -1.58 5.36 -2.12
C ALA A 10 -0.75 6.49 -1.52
N GLU A 11 -0.54 7.56 -2.28
CA GLU A 11 0.29 8.70 -1.92
C GLU A 11 -0.11 9.90 -2.78
N ASP A 12 -0.29 11.08 -2.19
CA ASP A 12 -0.63 12.29 -2.95
C ASP A 12 0.58 13.16 -3.30
N ASN A 13 1.72 12.96 -2.65
CA ASN A 13 2.92 13.77 -2.88
C ASN A 13 3.75 13.22 -4.02
N GLN A 14 3.87 13.99 -5.10
CA GLN A 14 4.57 13.55 -6.31
C GLN A 14 6.05 13.25 -6.05
N ASN A 15 6.72 14.04 -5.21
CA ASN A 15 8.13 13.78 -4.89
C ASN A 15 8.30 12.46 -4.15
N ASP A 16 7.42 12.15 -3.20
CA ASP A 16 7.45 10.89 -2.47
C ASP A 16 7.18 9.71 -3.40
N ILE A 17 6.25 9.87 -4.33
CA ILE A 17 5.94 8.83 -5.32
C ILE A 17 7.19 8.53 -6.15
N GLU A 18 7.84 9.56 -6.69
CA GLU A 18 9.02 9.37 -7.53
C GLU A 18 10.17 8.72 -6.78
N LEU A 19 10.42 9.15 -5.54
CA LEU A 19 11.47 8.55 -4.72
C LEU A 19 11.20 7.07 -4.43
N THR A 20 9.98 6.75 -4.10
CA THR A 20 9.58 5.36 -3.78
C THR A 20 9.69 4.47 -5.02
N LEU A 21 9.14 4.91 -6.14
CA LEU A 21 9.20 4.12 -7.38
C LEU A 21 10.65 3.92 -7.83
N SER A 22 11.48 4.95 -7.71
CA SER A 22 12.89 4.87 -8.07
C SER A 22 13.63 3.85 -7.19
N ALA A 23 13.41 3.90 -5.88
CA ALA A 23 14.04 2.97 -4.95
C ALA A 23 13.65 1.52 -5.25
N PHE A 24 12.38 1.28 -5.53
CA PHE A 24 11.89 -0.07 -5.82
C PHE A 24 12.43 -0.57 -7.15
N LYS A 25 12.53 0.31 -8.15
CA LYS A 25 13.10 -0.04 -9.43
C LYS A 25 14.58 -0.39 -9.34
N GLN A 26 15.34 0.38 -8.56
CA GLN A 26 16.76 0.11 -8.35
C GLN A 26 17.01 -1.25 -7.69
N CYS A 27 16.07 -1.72 -6.92
CA CYS A 27 16.14 -3.02 -6.25
C CYS A 27 15.51 -4.15 -7.06
N ASN A 28 15.17 -3.88 -8.32
CA ASN A 28 14.65 -4.87 -9.28
C ASN A 28 13.37 -5.57 -8.84
N LEU A 29 12.49 -4.84 -8.15
CA LEU A 29 11.17 -5.37 -7.81
C LEU A 29 10.37 -5.60 -9.09
N GLN A 30 9.85 -6.81 -9.26
CA GLN A 30 9.15 -7.21 -10.49
C GLN A 30 7.64 -6.98 -10.42
N ASN A 31 7.09 -6.87 -9.24
CA ASN A 31 5.65 -6.63 -9.08
C ASN A 31 5.30 -5.23 -9.59
N LYS A 32 4.21 -5.13 -10.35
CA LYS A 32 3.71 -3.83 -10.81
C LYS A 32 3.26 -3.01 -9.61
N ILE A 33 3.53 -1.72 -9.64
CA ILE A 33 3.06 -0.79 -8.61
C ILE A 33 1.99 0.10 -9.23
N ASP A 34 0.77 -0.03 -8.75
CA ASP A 34 -0.34 0.83 -9.14
C ASP A 34 -0.45 1.97 -8.13
N VAL A 35 -0.32 3.21 -8.61
CA VAL A 35 -0.32 4.38 -7.75
C VAL A 35 -1.68 5.05 -7.80
N VAL A 36 -2.22 5.35 -6.62
CA VAL A 36 -3.43 6.17 -6.46
C VAL A 36 -3.09 7.34 -5.54
N ARG A 37 -3.89 8.41 -5.58
CA ARG A 37 -3.47 9.68 -4.98
C ARG A 37 -4.38 10.16 -3.83
N ASP A 38 -5.45 9.44 -3.54
CA ASP A 38 -6.32 9.76 -2.41
C ASP A 38 -7.03 8.50 -1.94
N GLY A 39 -7.67 8.62 -0.78
CA GLY A 39 -8.34 7.47 -0.17
C GLY A 39 -9.56 6.99 -0.95
N GLN A 40 -10.25 7.90 -1.66
CA GLN A 40 -11.37 7.50 -2.49
C GLN A 40 -10.90 6.63 -3.66
N GLN A 41 -9.77 6.98 -4.27
CA GLN A 41 -9.17 6.15 -5.31
C GLN A 41 -8.74 4.77 -4.80
N VAL A 42 -8.30 4.68 -3.55
CA VAL A 42 -8.00 3.38 -2.93
C VAL A 42 -9.25 2.50 -2.95
N ILE A 43 -10.35 3.04 -2.46
CA ILE A 43 -11.61 2.28 -2.39
C ILE A 43 -12.11 1.96 -3.81
N ASP A 44 -12.06 2.92 -4.72
CA ASP A 44 -12.47 2.69 -6.11
C ASP A 44 -11.64 1.58 -6.76
N TYR A 45 -10.33 1.57 -6.54
CA TYR A 45 -9.44 0.53 -7.06
C TYR A 45 -9.85 -0.84 -6.54
N LEU A 46 -10.05 -0.95 -5.23
CA LEU A 46 -10.34 -2.23 -4.59
C LEU A 46 -11.75 -2.75 -4.92
N THR A 47 -12.68 -1.85 -5.24
CA THR A 47 -14.06 -2.20 -5.54
C THR A 47 -14.39 -2.12 -7.04
N TYR A 48 -13.38 -1.89 -7.89
CA TYR A 48 -13.54 -1.84 -9.35
C TYR A 48 -14.52 -0.75 -9.79
N GLN A 49 -14.40 0.43 -9.19
CA GLN A 49 -15.26 1.58 -9.48
C GLN A 49 -14.50 2.68 -10.22
N GLY A 50 -15.22 3.64 -10.78
CA GLY A 50 -14.62 4.80 -11.44
C GLY A 50 -13.70 4.40 -12.58
N THR A 51 -12.49 4.94 -12.57
CA THR A 51 -11.47 4.65 -13.61
C THR A 51 -10.97 3.22 -13.54
N PHE A 52 -11.29 2.48 -12.48
CA PHE A 52 -10.83 1.09 -12.28
C PHE A 52 -11.87 0.04 -12.61
N ILE A 53 -12.96 0.45 -13.29
CA ILE A 53 -14.07 -0.47 -13.58
C ILE A 53 -13.64 -1.66 -14.45
N ASN A 54 -12.63 -1.47 -15.30
CA ASN A 54 -12.13 -2.53 -16.18
C ASN A 54 -10.84 -3.17 -15.69
N ARG A 55 -10.45 -2.92 -14.44
CA ARG A 55 -9.25 -3.50 -13.87
C ARG A 55 -9.42 -5.02 -13.71
N GLU A 56 -8.34 -5.77 -13.93
CA GLU A 56 -8.37 -7.22 -13.72
C GLU A 56 -8.78 -7.55 -12.29
N THR A 57 -9.58 -8.60 -12.14
CA THR A 57 -10.09 -9.03 -10.85
C THR A 57 -9.00 -9.78 -10.08
N GLU A 58 -8.26 -9.04 -9.26
CA GLU A 58 -7.29 -9.63 -8.32
C GLU A 58 -7.01 -8.64 -7.21
N ASN A 59 -6.76 -9.15 -6.01
CA ASN A 59 -6.33 -8.30 -4.90
C ASN A 59 -4.86 -7.95 -5.06
N PRO A 60 -4.46 -6.72 -4.68
CA PRO A 60 -3.04 -6.44 -4.55
C PRO A 60 -2.43 -7.34 -3.47
N ILE A 61 -1.13 -7.62 -3.60
CA ILE A 61 -0.43 -8.40 -2.59
C ILE A 61 -0.33 -7.64 -1.28
N VAL A 62 -0.16 -6.33 -1.37
CA VAL A 62 -0.05 -5.43 -0.22
C VAL A 62 -0.51 -4.05 -0.63
N ILE A 63 -1.06 -3.31 0.31
CA ILE A 63 -1.41 -1.89 0.13
C ILE A 63 -0.43 -1.07 0.95
N LEU A 64 0.28 -0.16 0.29
CA LEU A 64 1.07 0.88 0.95
C LEU A 64 0.17 2.10 1.05
N LEU A 65 -0.22 2.47 2.25
CA LEU A 65 -1.29 3.45 2.46
C LEU A 65 -0.79 4.62 3.29
N ASP A 66 -0.65 5.79 2.66
CA ASP A 66 -0.29 7.02 3.36
C ASP A 66 -1.44 7.45 4.27
N ILE A 67 -1.11 7.94 5.45
CA ILE A 67 -2.10 8.40 6.43
C ILE A 67 -2.76 9.68 5.94
N LYS A 68 -1.98 10.64 5.44
CA LYS A 68 -2.49 11.97 5.07
C LYS A 68 -2.69 12.09 3.57
N MET A 69 -3.94 12.05 3.14
CA MET A 69 -4.31 12.21 1.75
C MET A 69 -5.60 13.03 1.66
N PRO A 70 -5.84 13.72 0.51
CA PRO A 70 -7.07 14.49 0.32
C PRO A 70 -8.27 13.56 0.11
N LYS A 71 -9.45 14.13 0.15
CA LYS A 71 -10.77 13.51 -0.01
C LYS A 71 -11.10 12.50 1.07
N LEU A 72 -10.40 11.38 1.12
CA LEU A 72 -10.54 10.36 2.15
C LEU A 72 -9.13 10.04 2.63
N ASP A 73 -8.80 10.34 3.89
CA ASP A 73 -7.48 10.07 4.42
C ASP A 73 -7.23 8.57 4.63
N GLY A 74 -5.96 8.22 4.89
CA GLY A 74 -5.57 6.82 5.00
C GLY A 74 -6.25 6.08 6.15
N ILE A 75 -6.49 6.74 7.27
CA ILE A 75 -7.17 6.09 8.41
C ILE A 75 -8.61 5.75 8.05
N LYS A 76 -9.32 6.68 7.41
CA LYS A 76 -10.70 6.43 6.98
C LYS A 76 -10.77 5.36 5.90
N ALA A 77 -9.84 5.37 4.95
CA ALA A 77 -9.74 4.31 3.95
C ALA A 77 -9.50 2.96 4.62
N LEU A 78 -8.59 2.91 5.59
CA LEU A 78 -8.29 1.71 6.35
C LEU A 78 -9.54 1.16 7.05
N ARG A 79 -10.34 2.04 7.66
CA ARG A 79 -11.59 1.63 8.30
C ARG A 79 -12.55 0.98 7.30
N GLN A 80 -12.70 1.58 6.13
CA GLN A 80 -13.57 1.02 5.10
C GLN A 80 -13.08 -0.35 4.62
N ILE A 81 -11.78 -0.49 4.41
CA ILE A 81 -11.19 -1.76 4.00
C ILE A 81 -11.44 -2.84 5.06
N LYS A 82 -11.16 -2.53 6.32
CA LYS A 82 -11.31 -3.49 7.42
C LYS A 82 -12.77 -3.83 7.73
N SER A 83 -13.71 -2.97 7.33
CA SER A 83 -15.14 -3.23 7.47
C SER A 83 -15.70 -4.12 6.38
N ASN A 84 -14.95 -4.34 5.31
CA ASN A 84 -15.41 -5.12 4.16
C ASN A 84 -14.87 -6.54 4.25
N PRO A 85 -15.75 -7.57 4.36
CA PRO A 85 -15.30 -8.95 4.52
C PRO A 85 -14.40 -9.46 3.40
N LEU A 86 -14.54 -8.93 2.18
CA LEU A 86 -13.71 -9.32 1.04
C LEU A 86 -12.37 -8.62 1.02
N LEU A 87 -12.29 -7.40 1.56
CA LEU A 87 -11.10 -6.57 1.50
C LEU A 87 -10.22 -6.66 2.75
N LYS A 88 -10.80 -6.99 3.89
CA LYS A 88 -10.09 -6.98 5.17
C LYS A 88 -8.91 -7.95 5.22
N VAL A 89 -8.86 -8.92 4.31
CA VAL A 89 -7.77 -9.91 4.25
C VAL A 89 -6.52 -9.38 3.57
N ILE A 90 -6.61 -8.25 2.86
CA ILE A 90 -5.47 -7.69 2.12
C ILE A 90 -4.49 -7.08 3.12
N PRO A 91 -3.20 -7.47 3.08
CA PRO A 91 -2.20 -6.90 3.97
C PRO A 91 -1.99 -5.40 3.72
N ILE A 92 -1.87 -4.62 4.78
CA ILE A 92 -1.69 -3.17 4.68
C ILE A 92 -0.47 -2.73 5.48
N VAL A 93 0.39 -1.94 4.84
CA VAL A 93 1.49 -1.24 5.48
C VAL A 93 1.14 0.24 5.48
N MET A 94 1.02 0.84 6.66
CA MET A 94 0.76 2.28 6.77
C MET A 94 2.05 3.07 6.56
N LEU A 95 1.94 4.19 5.85
CA LEU A 95 3.04 5.11 5.62
C LEU A 95 2.77 6.39 6.38
N THR A 96 3.79 6.90 7.08
CA THR A 96 3.67 8.15 7.83
C THR A 96 4.91 9.01 7.65
N SER A 97 4.73 10.32 7.52
CA SER A 97 5.85 11.27 7.42
C SER A 97 6.39 11.68 8.79
N SER A 98 5.72 11.31 9.85
CA SER A 98 6.15 11.60 11.22
C SER A 98 5.68 10.47 12.13
N ALA A 99 6.41 10.29 13.23
CA ALA A 99 5.96 9.38 14.27
C ALA A 99 4.86 10.06 15.12
N MET A 100 3.80 10.54 14.46
CA MET A 100 2.64 11.08 15.18
C MET A 100 1.97 9.92 15.91
N GLU A 101 2.22 9.86 17.18
CA GLU A 101 1.86 8.74 18.04
C GLU A 101 0.38 8.37 17.91
N ASN A 102 -0.49 9.36 17.84
CA ASN A 102 -1.94 9.11 17.79
C ASN A 102 -2.37 8.42 16.48
N ASP A 103 -1.80 8.84 15.34
CA ASP A 103 -2.13 8.23 14.05
C ASP A 103 -1.65 6.77 14.02
N ILE A 104 -0.46 6.51 14.54
CA ILE A 104 0.10 5.16 14.61
C ILE A 104 -0.75 4.27 15.52
N ILE A 105 -1.10 4.77 16.70
CA ILE A 105 -1.93 4.02 17.65
C ILE A 105 -3.28 3.69 17.03
N GLU A 106 -3.92 4.66 16.38
CA GLU A 106 -5.20 4.43 15.73
C GLU A 106 -5.09 3.38 14.62
N SER A 107 -4.01 3.42 13.83
CA SER A 107 -3.76 2.43 12.79
C SER A 107 -3.65 1.02 13.36
N TYR A 108 -2.93 0.84 14.46
CA TYR A 108 -2.82 -0.47 15.10
C TYR A 108 -4.15 -0.94 15.69
N GLN A 109 -4.95 -0.05 16.24
CA GLN A 109 -6.28 -0.41 16.75
C GLN A 109 -7.19 -0.92 15.62
N LEU A 110 -6.95 -0.48 14.39
CA LEU A 110 -7.70 -0.92 13.21
C LEU A 110 -7.14 -2.21 12.59
N GLY A 111 -6.15 -2.84 13.21
CA GLY A 111 -5.62 -4.12 12.76
C GLY A 111 -4.52 -4.02 11.71
N VAL A 112 -3.82 -2.90 11.65
CA VAL A 112 -2.62 -2.77 10.83
C VAL A 112 -1.46 -3.51 11.47
N ASN A 113 -0.77 -4.32 10.69
CA ASN A 113 0.32 -5.16 11.19
C ASN A 113 1.69 -4.52 11.05
N ALA A 114 1.83 -3.48 10.22
CA ALA A 114 3.12 -2.85 9.98
C ALA A 114 2.95 -1.40 9.56
N TYR A 115 3.97 -0.59 9.83
CA TYR A 115 4.04 0.78 9.31
C TYR A 115 5.49 1.09 8.94
N VAL A 116 5.66 2.07 8.06
CA VAL A 116 6.97 2.56 7.62
C VAL A 116 6.94 4.08 7.66
N ILE A 117 8.01 4.69 8.17
CA ILE A 117 8.17 6.15 8.18
C ILE A 117 8.82 6.57 6.86
N LYS A 118 8.25 7.58 6.22
CA LYS A 118 8.80 8.12 4.97
C LYS A 118 10.09 8.91 5.23
N PRO A 119 11.08 8.91 4.31
CA PRO A 119 11.05 8.26 3.00
C PRO A 119 11.18 6.74 3.10
N ILE A 120 10.52 6.03 2.17
CA ILE A 120 10.49 4.57 2.19
C ILE A 120 11.85 4.04 1.70
N GLU A 121 12.56 3.34 2.56
CA GLU A 121 13.75 2.60 2.18
C GLU A 121 13.33 1.17 1.83
N PHE A 122 13.93 0.62 0.78
CA PHE A 122 13.53 -0.69 0.28
C PHE A 122 13.66 -1.78 1.34
N GLU A 123 14.74 -1.75 2.13
CA GLU A 123 14.93 -2.73 3.20
C GLU A 123 13.83 -2.66 4.25
N GLU A 124 13.41 -1.45 4.62
CA GLU A 124 12.30 -1.27 5.58
C GLU A 124 10.99 -1.79 5.01
N PHE A 125 10.75 -1.54 3.71
CA PHE A 125 9.58 -2.07 3.02
C PHE A 125 9.59 -3.61 3.06
N ILE A 126 10.71 -4.23 2.71
CA ILE A 126 10.83 -5.69 2.71
C ILE A 126 10.59 -6.26 4.11
N ASN A 127 11.16 -5.62 5.14
CA ASN A 127 10.95 -6.08 6.51
C ASN A 127 9.48 -5.99 6.94
N ALA A 128 8.80 -4.90 6.56
CA ALA A 128 7.38 -4.75 6.84
C ALA A 128 6.55 -5.82 6.14
N VAL A 129 6.86 -6.12 4.89
CA VAL A 129 6.15 -7.15 4.12
C VAL A 129 6.39 -8.53 4.72
N LYS A 130 7.60 -8.80 5.22
CA LYS A 130 7.89 -10.06 5.92
C LYS A 130 7.04 -10.18 7.19
N GLN A 131 6.91 -9.10 7.96
CA GLN A 131 6.11 -9.12 9.18
C GLN A 131 4.65 -9.47 8.94
N ILE A 132 4.10 -9.06 7.81
CA ILE A 132 2.70 -9.34 7.48
C ILE A 132 2.54 -10.62 6.66
N GLY A 133 3.62 -11.37 6.44
CA GLY A 133 3.54 -12.68 5.79
C GLY A 133 3.34 -12.65 4.29
N ALA A 134 3.53 -11.50 3.64
CA ALA A 134 3.29 -11.35 2.21
C ALA A 134 4.55 -11.42 1.35
N PHE A 135 5.71 -11.65 1.95
CA PHE A 135 6.99 -11.61 1.24
C PHE A 135 7.08 -12.63 0.11
N TRP A 136 6.44 -13.79 0.26
CA TRP A 136 6.51 -14.87 -0.72
C TRP A 136 5.99 -14.46 -2.11
N ALA A 137 5.10 -13.48 -2.17
CA ALA A 137 4.50 -13.04 -3.44
C ALA A 137 5.22 -11.83 -4.04
N LEU A 138 6.25 -11.29 -3.37
CA LEU A 138 7.09 -10.26 -3.95
C LEU A 138 8.24 -10.92 -4.71
N VAL A 139 8.56 -10.37 -5.87
CA VAL A 139 9.67 -10.85 -6.67
C VAL A 139 10.63 -9.70 -6.91
N ASN A 140 11.84 -9.79 -6.36
CA ASN A 140 12.92 -8.91 -6.74
C ASN A 140 14.04 -9.76 -7.32
N LYS A 141 14.54 -9.31 -8.46
CA LYS A 141 15.58 -10.04 -9.17
C LYS A 141 16.94 -9.54 -8.69
N THR A 142 17.61 -10.36 -7.90
CA THR A 142 19.00 -10.08 -7.55
C THR A 142 19.89 -10.63 -8.66
N THR A 143 20.80 -9.79 -9.11
CA THR A 143 21.80 -10.22 -10.09
C THR A 143 22.92 -10.98 -9.39
#